data_d1f37ad72718cf93530c643eeee50d3e
#
_entry.id   d1f37ad72718cf93530c643eeee50d3e
#
_cell.length_a   1.000
_cell.length_b   1.000
_cell.length_c   1.000
_cell.angle_alpha   90.00
_cell.angle_beta   90.00
_cell.angle_gamma   90.00
#
_symmetry.space_group_name_H-M   'P 1'
#
loop_
_entity.id
_entity.type
_entity.pdbx_description
1 polymer ?
#
loop_
_entity_poly.entity_id
_entity_poly.type
_entity_poly.pdbx_seq_one_letter_code
_entity_poly.pdbx_strand_id
1 'polypeptide(L)'
;MDSHSVRRAWAERSGEYSPDYYAYYGPNETSELLGDVLDREVGRDASILELGCSSGRHLAHLHERGYDDLSGIEINQDAVKVMAQSYPELAETAAIYRTSFQEQLPEFDDNAFDAAFSVETLQHVHPDDEWLFAELARVAHVIVTVENENGSVDGGDADPGDVTYVNDDLPLYHRDWSAIFTDLGFTEVATRDLGRDMLRVFVPTESTQ
;
A
#
# COMPACT_ATOMS: atom_id res chain seq x y z
N MET A 1 5.15 -18.82 9.19
CA MET A 1 4.53 -19.09 7.85
C MET A 1 5.59 -18.72 6.83
N ASP A 2 5.77 -19.48 5.71
CA ASP A 2 6.70 -19.08 4.65
C ASP A 2 6.04 -18.03 3.72
N SER A 3 6.85 -17.35 2.91
CA SER A 3 6.44 -16.29 1.99
C SER A 3 5.30 -16.72 1.05
N HIS A 4 5.38 -17.93 0.46
CA HIS A 4 4.35 -18.45 -0.44
C HIS A 4 3.01 -18.68 0.29
N SER A 5 3.05 -19.17 1.52
CA SER A 5 1.85 -19.41 2.34
C SER A 5 1.18 -18.11 2.76
N VAL A 6 1.95 -17.05 3.07
CA VAL A 6 1.41 -15.71 3.35
C VAL A 6 0.67 -15.17 2.12
N ARG A 7 1.31 -15.19 0.95
CA ARG A 7 0.68 -14.73 -0.31
C ARG A 7 -0.61 -15.49 -0.62
N ARG A 8 -0.59 -16.83 -0.47
CA ARG A 8 -1.77 -17.63 -0.72
C ARG A 8 -2.92 -17.30 0.23
N ALA A 9 -2.62 -17.07 1.51
CA ALA A 9 -3.64 -16.70 2.49
C ALA A 9 -4.33 -15.38 2.12
N TRP A 10 -3.59 -14.39 1.62
CA TRP A 10 -4.17 -13.14 1.11
C TRP A 10 -4.91 -13.33 -0.23
N ALA A 11 -4.37 -14.12 -1.16
CA ALA A 11 -5.00 -14.41 -2.44
C ALA A 11 -6.38 -15.08 -2.31
N GLU A 12 -6.56 -15.91 -1.28
CA GLU A 12 -7.78 -16.67 -0.99
C GLU A 12 -8.64 -16.03 0.12
N ARG A 13 -8.29 -14.82 0.61
CA ARG A 13 -8.95 -14.18 1.74
C ARG A 13 -10.42 -13.89 1.43
N SER A 14 -11.30 -14.33 2.34
CA SER A 14 -12.72 -14.07 2.33
C SER A 14 -13.22 -13.65 3.72
N GLY A 15 -14.38 -13.01 3.82
CA GLY A 15 -14.91 -12.48 5.07
C GLY A 15 -14.18 -11.22 5.51
N GLU A 16 -13.70 -11.16 6.74
CA GLU A 16 -12.98 -10.02 7.30
C GLU A 16 -11.67 -9.79 6.55
N TYR A 17 -11.36 -8.52 6.25
CA TYR A 17 -10.21 -8.08 5.44
C TYR A 17 -10.19 -8.58 3.99
N SER A 18 -11.33 -9.06 3.47
CA SER A 18 -11.50 -9.38 2.05
C SER A 18 -11.87 -8.14 1.23
N PRO A 19 -11.86 -8.24 -0.13
CA PRO A 19 -12.35 -7.15 -0.98
C PRO A 19 -13.77 -6.70 -0.65
N ASP A 20 -14.71 -7.62 -0.38
CA ASP A 20 -16.09 -7.29 0.03
C ASP A 20 -16.15 -6.52 1.35
N TYR A 21 -15.30 -6.88 2.32
CA TYR A 21 -15.18 -6.17 3.58
C TYR A 21 -14.79 -4.71 3.37
N TYR A 22 -13.74 -4.46 2.61
CA TYR A 22 -13.27 -3.09 2.35
C TYR A 22 -14.24 -2.29 1.48
N ALA A 23 -14.90 -2.93 0.52
CA ALA A 23 -15.93 -2.28 -0.29
C ALA A 23 -17.13 -1.85 0.55
N TYR A 24 -17.51 -2.65 1.56
CA TYR A 24 -18.61 -2.31 2.47
C TYR A 24 -18.32 -1.03 3.28
N TYR A 25 -17.09 -0.87 3.76
CA TYR A 25 -16.70 0.34 4.52
C TYR A 25 -16.43 1.54 3.62
N GLY A 26 -16.00 1.32 2.38
CA GLY A 26 -15.69 2.38 1.43
C GLY A 26 -14.51 3.28 1.82
N PRO A 27 -14.37 4.44 1.14
CA PRO A 27 -13.40 5.48 1.52
C PRO A 27 -13.61 5.96 2.95
N ASN A 28 -12.51 6.34 3.61
CA ASN A 28 -12.48 6.76 5.01
C ASN A 28 -11.51 7.94 5.24
N GLU A 29 -11.28 8.31 6.51
CA GLU A 29 -10.36 9.40 6.87
C GLU A 29 -8.94 9.18 6.33
N THR A 30 -8.47 7.93 6.23
CA THR A 30 -7.18 7.60 5.62
C THR A 30 -7.19 7.91 4.13
N SER A 31 -8.30 7.64 3.41
CA SER A 31 -8.43 8.01 1.99
C SER A 31 -8.35 9.52 1.78
N GLU A 32 -9.00 10.31 2.65
CA GLU A 32 -8.96 11.76 2.61
C GLU A 32 -7.54 12.29 2.85
N LEU A 33 -6.87 11.75 3.88
CA LEU A 33 -5.51 12.13 4.23
C LEU A 33 -4.51 11.80 3.11
N LEU A 34 -4.64 10.63 2.48
CA LEU A 34 -3.84 10.24 1.31
C LEU A 34 -4.03 11.22 0.17
N GLY A 35 -5.29 11.56 -0.15
CA GLY A 35 -5.59 12.55 -1.18
C GLY A 35 -4.95 13.91 -0.90
N ASP A 36 -4.99 14.40 0.35
CA ASP A 36 -4.36 15.66 0.73
C ASP A 36 -2.82 15.61 0.63
N VAL A 37 -2.22 14.48 0.97
CA VAL A 37 -0.77 14.26 0.82
C VAL A 37 -0.39 14.26 -0.66
N LEU A 38 -1.08 13.46 -1.49
CA LEU A 38 -0.79 13.34 -2.92
C LEU A 38 -1.04 14.66 -3.68
N ASP A 39 -2.11 15.39 -3.36
CA ASP A 39 -2.37 16.74 -3.93
C ASP A 39 -1.20 17.70 -3.68
N ARG A 40 -0.54 17.60 -2.51
CA ARG A 40 0.59 18.44 -2.13
C ARG A 40 1.91 18.01 -2.76
N GLU A 41 2.19 16.71 -2.78
CA GLU A 41 3.51 16.19 -3.17
C GLU A 41 3.66 16.05 -4.70
N VAL A 42 2.60 15.61 -5.39
CA VAL A 42 2.68 15.31 -6.83
C VAL A 42 1.60 15.97 -7.68
N GLY A 43 0.45 16.35 -7.09
CA GLY A 43 -0.67 16.92 -7.83
C GLY A 43 -1.53 15.89 -8.57
N ARG A 44 -2.64 16.33 -9.18
CA ARG A 44 -3.69 15.46 -9.71
C ARG A 44 -3.41 14.87 -11.08
N ASP A 45 -2.47 15.44 -11.81
CA ASP A 45 -2.05 14.92 -13.14
C ASP A 45 -1.03 13.77 -13.01
N ALA A 46 -0.69 13.38 -11.76
CA ALA A 46 0.31 12.37 -11.44
C ALA A 46 -0.18 10.95 -11.68
N SER A 47 0.73 10.07 -12.08
CA SER A 47 0.56 8.62 -12.14
C SER A 47 0.71 8.01 -10.75
N ILE A 48 -0.31 7.31 -10.27
CA ILE A 48 -0.38 6.78 -8.90
C ILE A 48 -0.51 5.26 -8.89
N LEU A 49 0.29 4.60 -8.05
CA LEU A 49 0.22 3.16 -7.80
C LEU A 49 -0.21 2.86 -6.37
N GLU A 50 -1.24 2.06 -6.15
CA GLU A 50 -1.58 1.47 -4.86
C GLU A 50 -1.11 0.02 -4.76
N LEU A 51 -0.35 -0.32 -3.72
CA LEU A 51 0.02 -1.70 -3.39
C LEU A 51 -1.02 -2.31 -2.46
N GLY A 52 -1.63 -3.43 -2.88
CA GLY A 52 -2.69 -4.09 -2.14
C GLY A 52 -4.00 -3.31 -2.19
N CYS A 53 -4.41 -2.90 -3.38
CA CYS A 53 -5.55 -2.00 -3.56
C CYS A 53 -6.91 -2.63 -3.18
N SER A 54 -6.97 -3.94 -2.96
CA SER A 54 -8.21 -4.64 -2.62
C SER A 54 -9.35 -4.29 -3.59
N SER A 55 -10.52 -3.91 -3.09
CA SER A 55 -11.65 -3.43 -3.90
C SER A 55 -11.50 -2.01 -4.43
N GLY A 56 -10.35 -1.34 -4.20
CA GLY A 56 -10.04 -0.02 -4.73
C GLY A 56 -10.66 1.16 -4.00
N ARG A 57 -10.97 1.04 -2.69
CA ARG A 57 -11.63 2.12 -1.93
C ARG A 57 -10.83 3.43 -1.90
N HIS A 58 -9.49 3.34 -1.80
CA HIS A 58 -8.63 4.52 -1.79
C HIS A 58 -8.46 5.08 -3.20
N LEU A 59 -8.27 4.21 -4.21
CA LEU A 59 -8.23 4.62 -5.61
C LEU A 59 -9.55 5.27 -6.04
N ALA A 60 -10.71 4.76 -5.57
CA ALA A 60 -12.01 5.38 -5.85
C ALA A 60 -12.10 6.80 -5.30
N HIS A 61 -11.61 7.03 -4.08
CA HIS A 61 -11.54 8.38 -3.52
C HIS A 61 -10.63 9.31 -4.33
N LEU A 62 -9.47 8.83 -4.79
CA LEU A 62 -8.57 9.61 -5.64
C LEU A 62 -9.22 9.90 -7.01
N HIS A 63 -9.91 8.94 -7.61
CA HIS A 63 -10.65 9.12 -8.85
C HIS A 63 -11.73 10.21 -8.71
N GLU A 64 -12.51 10.19 -7.61
CA GLU A 64 -13.49 11.24 -7.29
C GLU A 64 -12.84 12.61 -7.06
N ARG A 65 -11.58 12.66 -6.61
CA ARG A 65 -10.78 13.90 -6.48
C ARG A 65 -10.20 14.39 -7.82
N GLY A 66 -10.36 13.63 -8.90
CA GLY A 66 -9.91 13.99 -10.25
C GLY A 66 -8.51 13.49 -10.63
N TYR A 67 -8.04 12.39 -10.03
CA TYR A 67 -6.88 11.66 -10.52
C TYR A 67 -7.33 10.71 -11.64
N ASP A 68 -6.71 10.79 -12.81
CA ASP A 68 -7.09 10.00 -13.99
C ASP A 68 -6.11 8.84 -14.26
N ASP A 69 -4.85 8.91 -13.82
CA ASP A 69 -3.83 7.88 -14.01
C ASP A 69 -3.62 7.05 -12.74
N LEU A 70 -4.52 6.11 -12.52
CA LEU A 70 -4.55 5.27 -11.33
C LEU A 70 -4.25 3.81 -11.66
N SER A 71 -3.35 3.22 -10.88
CA SER A 71 -2.96 1.81 -10.97
C SER A 71 -3.03 1.13 -9.61
N GLY A 72 -3.28 -0.18 -9.60
CA GLY A 72 -3.24 -0.97 -8.38
C GLY A 72 -2.73 -2.38 -8.61
N ILE A 73 -2.01 -2.93 -7.63
CA ILE A 73 -1.63 -4.34 -7.60
C ILE A 73 -2.45 -5.04 -6.51
N GLU A 74 -3.12 -6.15 -6.87
CA GLU A 74 -3.93 -6.92 -5.94
C GLU A 74 -3.84 -8.42 -6.24
N ILE A 75 -3.53 -9.20 -5.22
CA ILE A 75 -3.36 -10.65 -5.34
C ILE A 75 -4.69 -11.41 -5.23
N ASN A 76 -5.71 -10.85 -4.58
CA ASN A 76 -7.00 -11.48 -4.41
C ASN A 76 -7.80 -11.44 -5.71
N GLN A 77 -8.19 -12.64 -6.19
CA GLN A 77 -8.83 -12.79 -7.50
C GLN A 77 -10.25 -12.21 -7.60
N ASP A 78 -10.91 -12.01 -6.46
CA ASP A 78 -12.27 -11.46 -6.43
C ASP A 78 -12.30 -9.93 -6.37
N ALA A 79 -11.17 -9.29 -6.07
CA ALA A 79 -11.06 -7.84 -5.88
C ALA A 79 -11.62 -7.03 -7.07
N VAL A 80 -11.24 -7.40 -8.30
CA VAL A 80 -11.68 -6.67 -9.50
C VAL A 80 -13.19 -6.79 -9.73
N LYS A 81 -13.80 -7.93 -9.38
CA LYS A 81 -15.26 -8.09 -9.47
C LYS A 81 -15.96 -7.19 -8.45
N VAL A 82 -15.45 -7.16 -7.22
CA VAL A 82 -15.99 -6.31 -6.16
C VAL A 82 -15.82 -4.85 -6.52
N MET A 83 -14.65 -4.46 -7.05
CA MET A 83 -14.39 -3.10 -7.55
C MET A 83 -15.39 -2.70 -8.63
N ALA A 84 -15.63 -3.55 -9.64
CA ALA A 84 -16.59 -3.28 -10.71
C ALA A 84 -18.03 -3.11 -10.23
N GLN A 85 -18.39 -3.72 -9.10
CA GLN A 85 -19.70 -3.57 -8.49
C GLN A 85 -19.82 -2.32 -7.62
N SER A 86 -18.76 -1.98 -6.88
CA SER A 86 -18.76 -0.90 -5.89
C SER A 86 -18.31 0.43 -6.48
N TYR A 87 -17.37 0.40 -7.44
CA TYR A 87 -16.73 1.57 -8.07
C TYR A 87 -16.62 1.37 -9.59
N PRO A 88 -17.75 1.30 -10.34
CA PRO A 88 -17.75 0.96 -11.76
C PRO A 88 -16.92 1.93 -12.62
N GLU A 89 -16.94 3.22 -12.34
CA GLU A 89 -16.18 4.23 -13.10
C GLU A 89 -14.67 4.04 -12.90
N LEU A 90 -14.20 3.77 -11.68
CA LEU A 90 -12.81 3.41 -11.41
C LEU A 90 -12.42 2.12 -12.13
N ALA A 91 -13.26 1.10 -12.09
CA ALA A 91 -12.96 -0.20 -12.71
C ALA A 91 -12.84 -0.14 -14.24
N GLU A 92 -13.43 0.88 -14.88
CA GLU A 92 -13.30 1.13 -16.32
C GLU A 92 -12.01 1.88 -16.69
N THR A 93 -11.43 2.64 -15.76
CA THR A 93 -10.32 3.56 -16.05
C THR A 93 -8.99 3.13 -15.41
N ALA A 94 -9.01 2.56 -14.21
CA ALA A 94 -7.79 2.19 -13.51
C ALA A 94 -7.13 0.92 -14.05
N ALA A 95 -5.80 0.89 -14.08
CA ALA A 95 -5.01 -0.30 -14.45
C ALA A 95 -4.81 -1.20 -13.22
N ILE A 96 -5.56 -2.31 -13.13
CA ILE A 96 -5.47 -3.23 -11.99
C ILE A 96 -4.74 -4.52 -12.38
N TYR A 97 -3.58 -4.74 -11.74
CA TYR A 97 -2.72 -5.90 -11.91
C TYR A 97 -3.09 -6.97 -10.89
N ARG A 98 -3.76 -8.06 -11.35
CA ARG A 98 -4.20 -9.17 -10.48
C ARG A 98 -3.10 -10.20 -10.32
N THR A 99 -2.09 -9.84 -9.55
CA THR A 99 -0.89 -10.65 -9.36
C THR A 99 -0.20 -10.25 -8.04
N SER A 100 0.92 -10.91 -7.71
CA SER A 100 1.73 -10.55 -6.55
C SER A 100 2.68 -9.39 -6.84
N PHE A 101 3.16 -8.72 -5.80
CA PHE A 101 4.20 -7.69 -5.92
C PHE A 101 5.48 -8.25 -6.53
N GLN A 102 5.84 -9.49 -6.16
CA GLN A 102 7.02 -10.22 -6.65
C GLN A 102 7.00 -10.42 -8.18
N GLU A 103 5.82 -10.56 -8.76
CA GLU A 103 5.66 -10.73 -10.19
C GLU A 103 5.53 -9.39 -10.92
N GLN A 104 4.86 -8.40 -10.30
CA GLN A 104 4.51 -7.18 -11.00
C GLN A 104 5.54 -6.06 -10.88
N LEU A 105 6.11 -5.80 -9.69
CA LEU A 105 7.02 -4.68 -9.52
C LEU A 105 8.24 -4.74 -10.46
N PRO A 106 8.88 -5.91 -10.69
CA PRO A 106 10.00 -6.02 -11.63
C PRO A 106 9.66 -5.73 -13.10
N GLU A 107 8.38 -5.80 -13.48
CA GLU A 107 7.92 -5.54 -14.86
C GLU A 107 7.74 -4.04 -15.17
N PHE A 108 7.73 -3.18 -14.15
CA PHE A 108 7.65 -1.74 -14.34
C PHE A 108 9.02 -1.14 -14.62
N ASP A 109 9.03 -0.10 -15.44
CA ASP A 109 10.22 0.72 -15.68
C ASP A 109 10.62 1.53 -14.43
N ASP A 110 11.87 2.00 -14.38
CA ASP A 110 12.34 2.92 -13.34
C ASP A 110 11.51 4.22 -13.38
N ASN A 111 11.06 4.69 -12.21
CA ASN A 111 10.20 5.88 -12.07
C ASN A 111 8.93 5.82 -12.95
N ALA A 112 8.33 4.65 -13.06
CA ALA A 112 7.06 4.47 -13.80
C ALA A 112 5.89 5.25 -13.19
N PHE A 113 5.98 5.59 -11.91
CA PHE A 113 4.93 6.29 -11.16
C PHE A 113 5.48 7.53 -10.46
N ASP A 114 4.72 8.63 -10.50
CA ASP A 114 5.01 9.84 -9.74
C ASP A 114 4.88 9.59 -8.23
N ALA A 115 3.90 8.77 -7.84
CA ALA A 115 3.79 8.29 -6.45
C ALA A 115 3.27 6.86 -6.36
N ALA A 116 3.74 6.15 -5.33
CA ALA A 116 3.13 4.89 -4.89
C ALA A 116 2.74 4.98 -3.42
N PHE A 117 1.64 4.33 -3.06
CA PHE A 117 1.22 4.25 -1.67
C PHE A 117 0.77 2.85 -1.28
N SER A 118 0.76 2.61 0.04
CA SER A 118 0.30 1.38 0.65
C SER A 118 -0.41 1.68 1.96
N VAL A 119 -1.50 0.96 2.21
CA VAL A 119 -2.27 1.05 3.45
C VAL A 119 -2.45 -0.33 4.05
N GLU A 120 -1.90 -0.55 5.24
CA GLU A 120 -1.98 -1.83 5.98
C GLU A 120 -1.64 -3.06 5.12
N THR A 121 -0.66 -2.94 4.22
CA THR A 121 -0.34 -3.95 3.22
C THR A 121 1.13 -4.40 3.28
N LEU A 122 2.09 -3.48 3.25
CA LEU A 122 3.53 -3.82 3.25
C LEU A 122 3.95 -4.52 4.54
N GLN A 123 3.25 -4.28 5.64
CA GLN A 123 3.44 -4.98 6.91
C GLN A 123 3.23 -6.50 6.82
N HIS A 124 2.59 -6.99 5.76
CA HIS A 124 2.38 -8.42 5.50
C HIS A 124 3.39 -9.04 4.53
N VAL A 125 4.31 -8.25 3.98
CA VAL A 125 5.40 -8.75 3.15
C VAL A 125 6.34 -9.58 4.00
N HIS A 126 6.55 -10.86 3.61
CA HIS A 126 7.44 -11.76 4.35
C HIS A 126 8.89 -11.26 4.34
N PRO A 127 9.69 -11.46 5.41
CA PRO A 127 11.09 -11.02 5.43
C PRO A 127 11.94 -11.52 4.25
N ASP A 128 11.69 -12.72 3.73
CA ASP A 128 12.39 -13.23 2.54
C ASP A 128 12.11 -12.41 1.27
N ASP A 129 11.07 -11.57 1.28
CA ASP A 129 10.64 -10.74 0.14
C ASP A 129 10.95 -9.24 0.35
N GLU A 130 11.77 -8.86 1.32
CA GLU A 130 12.10 -7.45 1.61
C GLU A 130 12.80 -6.70 0.45
N TRP A 131 13.36 -7.44 -0.50
CA TRP A 131 13.88 -6.88 -1.75
C TRP A 131 12.81 -6.09 -2.54
N LEU A 132 11.53 -6.32 -2.29
CA LEU A 132 10.41 -5.58 -2.88
C LEU A 132 10.41 -4.10 -2.50
N PHE A 133 10.95 -3.73 -1.34
CA PHE A 133 11.03 -2.33 -0.94
C PHE A 133 12.02 -1.56 -1.83
N ALA A 134 13.09 -2.22 -2.29
CA ALA A 134 14.01 -1.63 -3.27
C ALA A 134 13.35 -1.52 -4.66
N GLU A 135 12.53 -2.49 -5.07
CA GLU A 135 11.73 -2.38 -6.29
C GLU A 135 10.71 -1.25 -6.21
N LEU A 136 10.01 -1.10 -5.07
CA LEU A 136 9.10 0.01 -4.85
C LEU A 136 9.82 1.36 -4.95
N ALA A 137 11.01 1.47 -4.33
CA ALA A 137 11.86 2.65 -4.41
C ALA A 137 12.38 2.94 -5.84
N ARG A 138 12.53 1.92 -6.68
CA ARG A 138 12.93 2.05 -8.09
C ARG A 138 11.79 2.58 -8.97
N VAL A 139 10.56 2.12 -8.73
CA VAL A 139 9.44 2.38 -9.64
C VAL A 139 8.66 3.66 -9.31
N ALA A 140 8.80 4.23 -8.11
CA ALA A 140 8.04 5.40 -7.68
C ALA A 140 8.93 6.54 -7.19
N HIS A 141 8.57 7.78 -7.56
CA HIS A 141 9.29 8.97 -7.14
C HIS A 141 8.91 9.41 -5.71
N VAL A 142 7.64 9.37 -5.36
CA VAL A 142 7.15 9.61 -3.99
C VAL A 142 6.59 8.31 -3.43
N ILE A 143 6.90 8.00 -2.17
CA ILE A 143 6.34 6.82 -1.48
C ILE A 143 5.56 7.28 -0.26
N VAL A 144 4.33 6.80 -0.12
CA VAL A 144 3.50 7.03 1.06
C VAL A 144 3.14 5.69 1.69
N THR A 145 3.47 5.51 2.96
CA THR A 145 3.10 4.32 3.72
C THR A 145 2.11 4.68 4.82
N VAL A 146 1.11 3.84 5.02
CA VAL A 146 0.21 3.87 6.18
C VAL A 146 0.21 2.45 6.75
N GLU A 147 1.13 2.20 7.66
CA GLU A 147 1.42 0.85 8.15
C GLU A 147 1.40 0.82 9.68
N ASN A 148 1.15 -0.34 10.27
CA ASN A 148 1.17 -0.50 11.72
C ASN A 148 2.60 -0.41 12.25
N GLU A 149 2.81 0.53 13.17
CA GLU A 149 4.09 0.73 13.87
C GLU A 149 3.92 0.81 15.40
N ASN A 150 2.70 1.07 15.88
CA ASN A 150 2.47 1.45 17.27
C ASN A 150 1.84 0.35 18.13
N GLY A 151 1.87 -0.90 17.69
CA GLY A 151 1.42 -1.95 18.57
C GLY A 151 0.81 -3.18 17.92
N SER A 152 0.61 -4.21 18.71
CA SER A 152 -0.07 -5.42 18.28
C SER A 152 -1.58 -5.18 18.14
N VAL A 153 -2.24 -6.00 17.33
CA VAL A 153 -3.70 -6.00 17.17
C VAL A 153 -4.42 -6.16 18.52
N ASP A 154 -3.78 -6.81 19.49
CA ASP A 154 -4.29 -7.03 20.85
C ASP A 154 -3.94 -5.93 21.85
N GLY A 155 -3.33 -4.81 21.41
CA GLY A 155 -3.07 -3.63 22.23
C GLY A 155 -1.78 -3.67 23.06
N GLY A 156 -0.82 -4.52 22.70
CA GLY A 156 0.55 -4.49 23.24
C GLY A 156 1.50 -3.65 22.37
N ASP A 157 2.59 -3.15 22.95
CA ASP A 157 3.66 -2.55 22.18
C ASP A 157 4.39 -3.62 21.36
N ALA A 158 4.84 -3.28 20.15
CA ALA A 158 5.66 -4.14 19.31
C ALA A 158 6.85 -3.35 18.77
N ASP A 159 8.03 -3.96 18.84
CA ASP A 159 9.27 -3.35 18.34
C ASP A 159 9.56 -3.79 16.89
N PRO A 160 10.34 -3.02 16.11
CA PRO A 160 10.82 -3.46 14.79
C PRO A 160 11.53 -4.81 14.87
N GLY A 161 11.08 -5.76 14.04
CA GLY A 161 11.53 -7.15 14.04
C GLY A 161 10.58 -8.13 14.74
N ASP A 162 9.62 -7.64 15.50
CA ASP A 162 8.57 -8.49 16.08
C ASP A 162 7.59 -8.99 15.02
N VAL A 163 6.93 -10.09 15.32
CA VAL A 163 5.86 -10.66 14.48
C VAL A 163 4.62 -10.84 15.34
N THR A 164 3.55 -10.17 14.97
CA THR A 164 2.22 -10.37 15.55
C THR A 164 1.29 -11.01 14.52
N TYR A 165 0.04 -11.26 14.87
CA TYR A 165 -0.88 -11.94 13.97
C TYR A 165 -2.22 -11.22 13.93
N VAL A 166 -2.78 -11.10 12.72
CA VAL A 166 -4.16 -10.69 12.51
C VAL A 166 -5.03 -11.95 12.53
N ASN A 167 -6.05 -12.00 13.41
CA ASN A 167 -6.93 -13.14 13.57
C ASN A 167 -6.22 -14.50 13.74
N ASP A 168 -5.10 -14.54 14.46
CA ASP A 168 -4.28 -15.72 14.77
C ASP A 168 -3.68 -16.45 13.54
N ASP A 169 -3.93 -16.01 12.31
CA ASP A 169 -3.52 -16.75 11.11
C ASP A 169 -2.64 -15.95 10.12
N LEU A 170 -2.72 -14.62 10.11
CA LEU A 170 -1.96 -13.78 9.18
C LEU A 170 -0.85 -13.02 9.91
N PRO A 171 0.42 -13.26 9.55
CA PRO A 171 1.52 -12.55 10.18
C PRO A 171 1.55 -11.08 9.79
N LEU A 172 1.85 -10.25 10.78
CA LEU A 172 2.14 -8.86 10.67
C LEU A 172 3.58 -8.67 11.13
N TYR A 173 4.45 -8.20 10.25
CA TYR A 173 5.87 -7.99 10.49
C TYR A 173 6.11 -6.52 10.83
N HIS A 174 6.49 -6.25 12.08
CA HIS A 174 6.77 -4.89 12.54
C HIS A 174 8.12 -4.42 11.99
N ARG A 175 8.14 -3.24 11.38
CA ARG A 175 9.32 -2.68 10.72
C ARG A 175 9.50 -1.20 11.05
N ASP A 176 10.73 -0.77 11.00
CA ASP A 176 11.08 0.65 10.95
C ASP A 176 11.02 1.13 9.48
N TRP A 177 9.85 1.60 9.06
CA TRP A 177 9.62 2.08 7.69
C TRP A 177 10.49 3.29 7.35
N SER A 178 10.77 4.15 8.35
CA SER A 178 11.68 5.28 8.18
C SER A 178 13.09 4.82 7.83
N ALA A 179 13.63 3.86 8.58
CA ALA A 179 14.97 3.30 8.29
C ALA A 179 15.01 2.62 6.92
N ILE A 180 14.00 1.82 6.57
CA ILE A 180 13.96 1.10 5.29
C ILE A 180 14.08 2.06 4.10
N PHE A 181 13.23 3.08 4.02
CA PHE A 181 13.24 3.97 2.85
C PHE A 181 14.37 5.01 2.88
N THR A 182 14.86 5.42 4.07
CA THR A 182 16.04 6.26 4.14
C THR A 182 17.31 5.53 3.69
N ASP A 183 17.46 4.26 4.01
CA ASP A 183 18.57 3.42 3.50
C ASP A 183 18.50 3.20 1.99
N LEU A 184 17.31 3.28 1.39
CA LEU A 184 17.09 3.22 -0.06
C LEU A 184 17.24 4.57 -0.78
N GLY A 185 17.68 5.62 -0.08
CA GLY A 185 18.01 6.92 -0.68
C GLY A 185 16.84 7.90 -0.70
N PHE A 186 15.85 7.71 0.17
CA PHE A 186 14.76 8.65 0.35
C PHE A 186 14.95 9.51 1.60
N THR A 187 14.31 10.67 1.62
CA THR A 187 14.17 11.53 2.79
C THR A 187 12.72 11.50 3.27
N GLU A 188 12.52 11.21 4.54
CA GLU A 188 11.19 11.34 5.15
C GLU A 188 10.86 12.84 5.32
N VAL A 189 9.79 13.29 4.66
CA VAL A 189 9.38 14.71 4.65
C VAL A 189 8.13 14.97 5.48
N ALA A 190 7.37 13.95 5.82
CA ALA A 190 6.22 14.06 6.71
C ALA A 190 5.94 12.74 7.42
N THR A 191 5.43 12.85 8.65
CA THR A 191 4.91 11.73 9.43
C THR A 191 3.64 12.16 10.18
N ARG A 192 2.68 11.24 10.34
CA ARG A 192 1.46 11.48 11.09
C ARG A 192 1.04 10.21 11.82
N ASP A 193 0.86 10.35 13.13
CA ASP A 193 0.32 9.29 13.98
C ASP A 193 -1.20 9.18 13.77
N LEU A 194 -1.67 7.98 13.43
CA LEU A 194 -3.08 7.63 13.24
C LEU A 194 -3.56 6.63 14.31
N GLY A 195 -2.82 6.52 15.41
CA GLY A 195 -3.07 5.58 16.48
C GLY A 195 -2.26 4.30 16.29
N ARG A 196 -2.87 3.23 15.81
CA ARG A 196 -2.17 1.98 15.48
C ARG A 196 -1.21 2.14 14.29
N ASP A 197 -1.64 2.87 13.28
CA ASP A 197 -0.91 3.04 12.03
C ASP A 197 -0.17 4.38 12.01
N MET A 198 0.93 4.42 11.29
CA MET A 198 1.71 5.62 11.05
C MET A 198 1.71 5.94 9.55
N LEU A 199 1.29 7.15 9.20
CA LEU A 199 1.50 7.65 7.85
C LEU A 199 2.89 8.26 7.75
N ARG A 200 3.64 7.86 6.71
CA ARG A 200 4.95 8.44 6.36
C ARG A 200 5.01 8.80 4.90
N VAL A 201 5.72 9.87 4.58
CA VAL A 201 5.92 10.37 3.22
C VAL A 201 7.41 10.47 2.95
N PHE A 202 7.84 9.85 1.86
CA PHE A 202 9.23 9.76 1.44
C PHE A 202 9.40 10.34 0.04
N VAL A 203 10.41 11.18 -0.14
CA VAL A 203 10.82 11.72 -1.44
C VAL A 203 12.31 11.40 -1.69
N PRO A 204 12.77 11.27 -2.94
CA PRO A 204 14.17 11.01 -3.20
C PRO A 204 15.07 12.06 -2.55
N THR A 205 16.15 11.61 -1.92
CA THR A 205 17.15 12.52 -1.36
C THR A 205 17.83 13.27 -2.50
N GLU A 206 17.79 14.60 -2.49
CA GLU A 206 18.48 15.42 -3.47
C GLU A 206 20.00 15.11 -3.42
N SER A 207 20.54 14.64 -4.54
CA SER A 207 21.97 14.48 -4.67
C SER A 207 22.62 15.87 -4.67
N THR A 208 23.28 16.22 -3.59
CA THR A 208 24.09 17.46 -3.55
C THR A 208 25.19 17.31 -4.59
N GLN A 209 25.09 18.04 -5.72
CA GLN A 209 26.15 18.15 -6.76
C GLN A 209 27.29 19.00 -6.27
#